data_5157a7d2193dbd797382531008fc3f08
#
_entry.id   5157a7d2193dbd797382531008fc3f08
#
_cell.length_a   1.000
_cell.length_b   1.000
_cell.length_c   1.000
_cell.angle_alpha   90.00
_cell.angle_beta   90.00
_cell.angle_gamma   90.00
#
_symmetry.space_group_name_H-M   'P 1'
#
loop_
_entity.id
_entity.type
_entity.pdbx_description
1 polymer ?
#
loop_
_entity_poly.entity_id
_entity_poly.type
_entity_poly.pdbx_seq_one_letter_code
_entity_poly.pdbx_strand_id
1 'polypeptide(L)'
;MPRPLCPWCGVETWRWSGYWRHLRGERDRLIRVPRVRCRKCGKSWALVPWFVLPWGWDGLEVVGRVIELAAEGWGHRRIAAAVRRPVETVRGWLRRVRRRADELSRRLLAVAAAWGWSEWETPVAGLARLVAAVKGLAGQWRRQRGWGQGWQVASLITGGRLLGANRGAPLAAGGGWGWMAGSVTWEVRDGP
;
A
#
# COMPACT_ATOMS: atom_id res chain seq x y z
N MET A 1 1.57 21.89 2.85
CA MET A 1 1.61 20.46 3.19
C MET A 1 1.08 20.30 4.61
N PRO A 2 0.00 19.53 4.85
CA PRO A 2 -0.45 19.31 6.21
C PRO A 2 0.65 18.60 7.00
N ARG A 3 0.85 19.04 8.23
CA ARG A 3 1.84 18.46 9.13
C ARG A 3 1.19 17.31 9.89
N PRO A 4 1.60 16.05 9.70
CA PRO A 4 1.00 14.95 10.42
C PRO A 4 1.29 15.08 11.91
N LEU A 5 0.34 14.62 12.72
CA LEU A 5 0.54 14.51 14.15
C LEU A 5 1.52 13.38 14.47
N CYS A 6 2.30 13.54 15.51
CA CYS A 6 3.22 12.51 15.97
C CYS A 6 2.45 11.29 16.47
N PRO A 7 2.67 10.09 15.94
CA PRO A 7 1.93 8.90 16.34
C PRO A 7 2.27 8.40 17.75
N TRP A 8 3.29 8.97 18.40
CA TRP A 8 3.70 8.59 19.76
C TRP A 8 3.22 9.59 20.83
N CYS A 9 3.06 10.88 20.47
CA CYS A 9 2.68 11.89 21.47
C CYS A 9 1.64 12.91 21.00
N GLY A 10 1.05 12.73 19.82
CA GLY A 10 -0.04 13.56 19.30
C GLY A 10 0.31 15.00 18.90
N VAL A 11 1.56 15.45 19.09
CA VAL A 11 1.98 16.82 18.79
C VAL A 11 2.29 16.96 17.31
N GLU A 12 2.05 18.12 16.72
CA GLU A 12 2.41 18.44 15.35
C GLU A 12 3.89 18.23 15.07
N THR A 13 4.16 17.74 13.87
CA THR A 13 5.52 17.52 13.39
C THR A 13 5.97 18.63 12.47
N TRP A 14 7.25 18.68 12.20
CA TRP A 14 7.80 19.57 11.20
C TRP A 14 8.61 18.81 10.16
N ARG A 15 8.68 19.37 8.95
CA ARG A 15 9.49 18.81 7.87
C ARG A 15 10.95 18.96 8.24
N TRP A 16 11.65 17.85 8.34
CA TRP A 16 13.05 17.84 8.77
C TRP A 16 14.02 17.62 7.61
N SER A 17 13.73 16.63 6.75
CA SER A 17 14.58 16.26 5.63
C SER A 17 13.78 15.52 4.56
N GLY A 18 14.45 14.93 3.61
CA GLY A 18 13.89 14.03 2.61
C GLY A 18 15.00 13.31 1.86
N TYR A 19 14.66 12.24 1.19
CA TYR A 19 15.60 11.48 0.36
C TYR A 19 14.90 11.01 -0.91
N TRP A 20 15.69 10.80 -1.93
CA TRP A 20 15.22 10.17 -3.16
C TRP A 20 15.22 8.68 -3.00
N ARG A 21 14.17 8.04 -3.50
CA ARG A 21 14.00 6.60 -3.46
C ARG A 21 13.67 6.08 -4.85
N HIS A 22 14.42 5.08 -5.28
CA HIS A 22 14.10 4.30 -6.45
C HIS A 22 12.81 3.51 -6.24
N LEU A 23 11.92 3.56 -7.22
CA LEU A 23 10.72 2.76 -7.29
C LEU A 23 10.75 1.97 -8.60
N ARG A 24 10.93 0.67 -8.50
CA ARG A 24 10.91 -0.25 -9.63
C ARG A 24 9.46 -0.61 -9.95
N GLY A 25 8.96 -0.13 -11.07
CA GLY A 25 7.62 -0.39 -11.58
C GLY A 25 7.64 -1.01 -12.98
N GLU A 26 6.60 -0.73 -13.77
CA GLU A 26 6.61 -0.91 -15.22
C GLU A 26 7.61 0.06 -15.87
N ARG A 27 7.71 1.26 -15.29
CA ARG A 27 8.77 2.24 -15.54
C ARG A 27 9.44 2.55 -14.21
N ASP A 28 10.75 2.58 -14.20
CA ASP A 28 11.51 2.96 -13.02
C ASP A 28 11.36 4.46 -12.76
N ARG A 29 11.15 4.81 -11.51
CA ARG A 29 10.92 6.20 -11.07
C ARG A 29 11.76 6.53 -9.85
N LEU A 30 12.11 7.80 -9.73
CA LEU A 30 12.64 8.38 -8.50
C LEU A 30 11.53 9.14 -7.81
N ILE A 31 11.26 8.82 -6.55
CA ILE A 31 10.30 9.53 -5.73
C ILE A 31 11.01 10.20 -4.58
N ARG A 32 10.65 11.44 -4.29
CA ARG A 32 11.14 12.14 -3.11
C ARG A 32 10.27 11.81 -1.91
N VAL A 33 10.87 11.13 -0.92
CA VAL A 33 10.21 10.75 0.32
C VAL A 33 10.55 11.77 1.41
N PRO A 34 9.62 12.63 1.85
CA PRO A 34 9.87 13.56 2.93
C PRO A 34 9.96 12.84 4.27
N ARG A 35 10.77 13.38 5.15
CA ARG A 35 10.86 12.96 6.55
C ARG A 35 10.36 14.09 7.45
N VAL A 36 9.66 13.70 8.49
CA VAL A 36 9.18 14.60 9.53
C VAL A 36 9.79 14.24 10.88
N ARG A 37 9.87 15.22 11.76
CA ARG A 37 10.36 15.05 13.14
C ARG A 37 9.38 15.68 14.11
N CYS A 38 9.16 15.03 15.24
CA CYS A 38 8.36 15.57 16.32
C CYS A 38 9.18 16.54 17.18
N ARG A 39 8.63 17.70 17.48
CA ARG A 39 9.28 18.69 18.36
C ARG A 39 9.31 18.24 19.82
N LYS A 40 8.29 17.48 20.27
CA LYS A 40 8.19 17.04 21.67
C LYS A 40 9.07 15.82 21.95
N CYS A 41 8.94 14.73 21.19
CA CYS A 41 9.63 13.47 21.50
C CYS A 41 10.88 13.23 20.66
N GLY A 42 11.25 14.13 19.75
CA GLY A 42 12.44 14.04 18.90
C GLY A 42 12.42 12.93 17.84
N LYS A 43 11.44 12.02 17.87
CA LYS A 43 11.34 10.93 16.90
C LYS A 43 11.09 11.43 15.49
N SER A 44 11.73 10.79 14.52
CA SER A 44 11.56 11.08 13.10
C SER A 44 11.14 9.86 12.32
N TRP A 45 10.37 10.09 11.24
CA TRP A 45 9.97 9.01 10.32
C TRP A 45 9.77 9.54 8.90
N ALA A 46 9.74 8.63 7.95
CA ALA A 46 9.47 8.93 6.55
C ALA A 46 7.97 8.91 6.28
N LEU A 47 7.49 9.87 5.50
CA LEU A 47 6.14 9.86 4.95
C LEU A 47 6.20 9.09 3.63
N VAL A 48 5.94 7.79 3.69
CA VAL A 48 5.98 6.94 2.49
C VAL A 48 4.64 7.08 1.76
N PRO A 49 4.66 7.33 0.43
CA PRO A 49 3.44 7.39 -0.36
C PRO A 49 2.64 6.09 -0.27
N TRP A 50 1.31 6.19 -0.34
CA TRP A 50 0.39 5.06 -0.29
C TRP A 50 0.54 4.07 -1.46
N PHE A 51 1.10 4.51 -2.59
CA PHE A 51 1.38 3.69 -3.77
C PHE A 51 2.75 2.97 -3.70
N VAL A 52 3.48 3.11 -2.58
CA VAL A 52 4.77 2.48 -2.36
C VAL A 52 4.71 1.56 -1.17
N LEU A 53 5.23 0.35 -1.32
CA LEU A 53 5.37 -0.54 -0.18
C LEU A 53 6.48 -0.06 0.75
N PRO A 54 6.22 0.05 2.05
CA PRO A 54 7.28 0.30 3.02
C PRO A 54 8.38 -0.75 2.89
N TRP A 55 9.64 -0.33 2.88
CA TRP A 55 10.82 -1.20 2.80
C TRP A 55 11.01 -1.97 1.49
N GLY A 56 10.20 -1.73 0.46
CA GLY A 56 10.35 -2.33 -0.86
C GLY A 56 10.90 -1.33 -1.89
N TRP A 57 11.60 -1.82 -2.90
CA TRP A 57 12.02 -1.04 -4.07
C TRP A 57 10.98 -1.14 -5.20
N ASP A 58 10.04 -2.05 -5.07
CA ASP A 58 9.06 -2.36 -6.11
C ASP A 58 7.77 -1.60 -5.87
N GLY A 59 7.17 -1.14 -6.96
CA GLY A 59 5.89 -0.49 -6.97
C GLY A 59 4.77 -1.44 -6.55
N LEU A 60 3.73 -0.88 -6.00
CA LEU A 60 2.60 -1.64 -5.51
C LEU A 60 1.86 -2.38 -6.65
N GLU A 61 1.87 -1.82 -7.85
CA GLU A 61 1.34 -2.43 -9.06
C GLU A 61 2.04 -3.75 -9.42
N VAL A 62 3.37 -3.79 -9.30
CA VAL A 62 4.16 -5.02 -9.57
C VAL A 62 3.80 -6.11 -8.58
N VAL A 63 3.73 -5.77 -7.30
CA VAL A 63 3.37 -6.73 -6.24
C VAL A 63 1.91 -7.16 -6.38
N GLY A 64 1.02 -6.24 -6.72
CA GLY A 64 -0.38 -6.51 -7.01
C GLY A 64 -0.53 -7.51 -8.16
N ARG A 65 0.19 -7.29 -9.25
CA ARG A 65 0.20 -8.21 -10.40
C ARG A 65 0.69 -9.62 -10.01
N VAL A 66 1.72 -9.72 -9.17
CA VAL A 66 2.17 -11.01 -8.63
C VAL A 66 1.05 -11.75 -7.88
N ILE A 67 0.28 -11.03 -7.06
CA ILE A 67 -0.82 -11.62 -6.29
C ILE A 67 -1.95 -12.07 -7.22
N GLU A 68 -2.28 -11.27 -8.23
CA GLU A 68 -3.30 -11.60 -9.23
C GLU A 68 -2.95 -12.87 -10.01
N LEU A 69 -1.76 -12.93 -10.58
CA LEU A 69 -1.29 -14.10 -11.32
C LEU A 69 -1.24 -15.35 -10.44
N ALA A 70 -0.89 -15.21 -9.16
CA ALA A 70 -0.91 -16.32 -8.23
C ALA A 70 -2.34 -16.78 -7.88
N ALA A 71 -3.31 -15.87 -7.84
CA ALA A 71 -4.73 -16.20 -7.68
C ALA A 71 -5.31 -16.91 -8.92
N GLU A 72 -4.76 -16.62 -10.10
CA GLU A 72 -5.05 -17.32 -11.37
C GLU A 72 -4.35 -18.70 -11.47
N GLY A 73 -3.63 -19.13 -10.44
CA GLY A 73 -2.98 -20.45 -10.40
C GLY A 73 -1.56 -20.49 -10.99
N TRP A 74 -0.95 -19.35 -11.35
CA TRP A 74 0.41 -19.35 -11.89
C TRP A 74 1.43 -19.76 -10.84
N GLY A 75 2.41 -20.56 -11.25
CA GLY A 75 3.56 -20.91 -10.43
C GLY A 75 4.54 -19.72 -10.28
N HIS A 76 5.20 -19.65 -9.14
CA HIS A 76 6.08 -18.52 -8.80
C HIS A 76 7.22 -18.26 -9.80
N ARG A 77 7.76 -19.30 -10.48
CA ARG A 77 8.78 -19.14 -11.53
C ARG A 77 8.24 -18.42 -12.75
N ARG A 78 7.03 -18.80 -13.21
CA ARG A 78 6.36 -18.17 -14.34
C ARG A 78 5.99 -16.71 -14.00
N ILE A 79 5.51 -16.47 -12.79
CA ILE A 79 5.21 -15.12 -12.30
C ILE A 79 6.50 -14.27 -12.28
N ALA A 80 7.60 -14.79 -11.75
CA ALA A 80 8.86 -14.08 -11.67
C ALA A 80 9.36 -13.63 -13.06
N ALA A 81 9.27 -14.50 -14.06
CA ALA A 81 9.58 -14.15 -15.44
C ALA A 81 8.65 -13.04 -15.97
N ALA A 82 7.34 -13.17 -15.76
CA ALA A 82 6.36 -12.20 -16.25
C ALA A 82 6.53 -10.79 -15.66
N VAL A 83 6.90 -10.70 -14.38
CA VAL A 83 7.10 -9.40 -13.69
C VAL A 83 8.57 -8.94 -13.70
N ARG A 84 9.47 -9.69 -14.31
CA ARG A 84 10.92 -9.42 -14.38
C ARG A 84 11.53 -9.18 -13.00
N ARG A 85 11.28 -10.11 -12.08
CA ARG A 85 11.81 -10.07 -10.70
C ARG A 85 12.43 -11.41 -10.31
N PRO A 86 13.44 -11.41 -9.41
CA PRO A 86 14.03 -12.65 -8.92
C PRO A 86 12.97 -13.59 -8.32
N VAL A 87 13.10 -14.87 -8.61
CA VAL A 87 12.16 -15.92 -8.12
C VAL A 87 12.00 -15.88 -6.61
N GLU A 88 13.09 -15.70 -5.88
CA GLU A 88 13.08 -15.64 -4.41
C GLU A 88 12.32 -14.41 -3.87
N THR A 89 12.39 -13.29 -4.58
CA THR A 89 11.61 -12.08 -4.26
C THR A 89 10.11 -12.37 -4.37
N VAL A 90 9.70 -12.95 -5.50
CA VAL A 90 8.30 -13.32 -5.75
C VAL A 90 7.81 -14.36 -4.73
N ARG A 91 8.61 -15.40 -4.45
CA ARG A 91 8.30 -16.37 -3.39
C ARG A 91 8.12 -15.71 -2.02
N GLY A 92 9.02 -14.78 -1.70
CA GLY A 92 8.95 -14.03 -0.45
C GLY A 92 7.68 -13.18 -0.33
N TRP A 93 7.24 -12.52 -1.42
CA TRP A 93 5.98 -11.77 -1.44
C TRP A 93 4.77 -12.69 -1.29
N LEU A 94 4.70 -13.76 -2.08
CA LEU A 94 3.59 -14.73 -2.04
C LEU A 94 3.47 -15.40 -0.67
N ARG A 95 4.59 -15.77 -0.04
CA ARG A 95 4.57 -16.33 1.32
C ARG A 95 3.99 -15.35 2.34
N ARG A 96 4.36 -14.08 2.27
CA ARG A 96 3.86 -13.05 3.19
C ARG A 96 2.38 -12.76 2.98
N VAL A 97 1.93 -12.59 1.73
CA VAL A 97 0.54 -12.26 1.47
C VAL A 97 -0.39 -13.44 1.75
N ARG A 98 0.00 -14.68 1.42
CA ARG A 98 -0.82 -15.88 1.70
C ARG A 98 -1.14 -16.06 3.17
N ARG A 99 -0.16 -15.77 4.05
CA ARG A 99 -0.39 -15.84 5.51
C ARG A 99 -1.43 -14.85 6.02
N ARG A 100 -1.75 -13.84 5.26
CA ARG A 100 -2.62 -12.74 5.67
C ARG A 100 -3.81 -12.52 4.74
N ALA A 101 -3.94 -13.32 3.69
CA ALA A 101 -4.93 -13.10 2.64
C ALA A 101 -6.36 -13.00 3.21
N ASP A 102 -6.73 -13.90 4.11
CA ASP A 102 -8.06 -13.91 4.69
C ASP A 102 -8.28 -12.77 5.70
N GLU A 103 -7.26 -12.42 6.49
CA GLU A 103 -7.32 -11.24 7.37
C GLU A 103 -7.49 -9.96 6.56
N LEU A 104 -6.68 -9.80 5.51
CA LEU A 104 -6.74 -8.63 4.63
C LEU A 104 -8.09 -8.54 3.92
N SER A 105 -8.59 -9.65 3.39
CA SER A 105 -9.90 -9.72 2.73
C SER A 105 -11.02 -9.29 3.67
N ARG A 106 -11.07 -9.84 4.88
CA ARG A 106 -12.06 -9.46 5.90
C ARG A 106 -12.00 -7.96 6.23
N ARG A 107 -10.81 -7.40 6.37
CA ARG A 107 -10.63 -5.97 6.62
C ARG A 107 -11.14 -5.10 5.49
N LEU A 108 -10.81 -5.46 4.24
CA LEU A 108 -11.25 -4.70 3.06
C LEU A 108 -12.77 -4.75 2.92
N LEU A 109 -13.37 -5.92 3.12
CA LEU A 109 -14.83 -6.09 3.07
C LEU A 109 -15.53 -5.36 4.22
N ALA A 110 -14.98 -5.38 5.43
CA ALA A 110 -15.53 -4.64 6.56
C ALA A 110 -15.52 -3.13 6.33
N VAL A 111 -14.45 -2.60 5.72
CA VAL A 111 -14.40 -1.17 5.35
C VAL A 111 -15.43 -0.86 4.26
N ALA A 112 -15.57 -1.71 3.26
CA ALA A 112 -16.58 -1.55 2.22
C ALA A 112 -18.00 -1.52 2.81
N ALA A 113 -18.32 -2.44 3.71
CA ALA A 113 -19.60 -2.49 4.41
C ALA A 113 -19.84 -1.24 5.27
N ALA A 114 -18.84 -0.78 6.01
CA ALA A 114 -18.92 0.46 6.82
C ALA A 114 -19.14 1.73 5.96
N TRP A 115 -18.77 1.70 4.70
CA TRP A 115 -19.03 2.78 3.75
C TRP A 115 -20.34 2.62 2.98
N GLY A 116 -21.17 1.62 3.33
CA GLY A 116 -22.45 1.34 2.68
C GLY A 116 -22.30 0.84 1.24
N TRP A 117 -21.16 0.26 0.90
CA TRP A 117 -20.95 -0.30 -0.42
C TRP A 117 -21.61 -1.67 -0.52
N SER A 118 -22.29 -1.90 -1.62
CA SER A 118 -22.99 -3.16 -1.88
C SER A 118 -22.01 -4.34 -1.84
N GLU A 119 -22.47 -5.45 -1.32
CA GLU A 119 -21.76 -6.71 -1.33
C GLU A 119 -21.52 -7.16 -2.78
N TRP A 120 -20.39 -7.77 -3.01
CA TRP A 120 -20.06 -8.47 -4.25
C TRP A 120 -19.61 -9.88 -3.91
N GLU A 121 -19.87 -10.78 -4.80
CA GLU A 121 -19.47 -12.17 -4.62
C GLU A 121 -17.95 -12.29 -4.51
N THR A 122 -17.49 -12.97 -3.49
CA THR A 122 -16.07 -13.27 -3.29
C THR A 122 -15.88 -14.78 -3.12
N PRO A 123 -14.79 -15.33 -3.63
CA PRO A 123 -14.38 -16.69 -3.29
C PRO A 123 -14.26 -16.89 -1.79
N VAL A 124 -14.41 -18.14 -1.34
CA VAL A 124 -14.50 -18.46 0.09
C VAL A 124 -13.26 -18.04 0.88
N ALA A 125 -12.06 -18.22 0.32
CA ALA A 125 -10.81 -17.96 1.04
C ALA A 125 -9.62 -17.67 0.11
N GLY A 126 -8.50 -17.32 0.72
CA GLY A 126 -7.18 -17.26 0.10
C GLY A 126 -6.95 -16.05 -0.82
N LEU A 127 -6.02 -16.22 -1.76
CA LEU A 127 -5.62 -15.12 -2.67
C LEU A 127 -6.76 -14.70 -3.60
N ALA A 128 -7.57 -15.64 -4.07
CA ALA A 128 -8.70 -15.33 -4.95
C ALA A 128 -9.71 -14.41 -4.26
N ARG A 129 -10.02 -14.68 -2.99
CA ARG A 129 -10.85 -13.80 -2.17
C ARG A 129 -10.25 -12.42 -1.99
N LEU A 130 -8.95 -12.35 -1.71
CA LEU A 130 -8.26 -11.08 -1.56
C LEU A 130 -8.31 -10.26 -2.85
N VAL A 131 -8.04 -10.87 -4.00
CA VAL A 131 -8.09 -10.20 -5.31
C VAL A 131 -9.50 -9.70 -5.61
N ALA A 132 -10.53 -10.51 -5.37
CA ALA A 132 -11.92 -10.12 -5.55
C ALA A 132 -12.30 -8.93 -4.65
N ALA A 133 -11.92 -8.96 -3.37
CA ALA A 133 -12.16 -7.86 -2.44
C ALA A 133 -11.46 -6.57 -2.89
N VAL A 134 -10.22 -6.65 -3.36
CA VAL A 134 -9.46 -5.51 -3.88
C VAL A 134 -10.12 -4.93 -5.13
N LYS A 135 -10.52 -5.78 -6.09
CA LYS A 135 -11.17 -5.34 -7.33
C LYS A 135 -12.53 -4.70 -7.09
N GLY A 136 -13.36 -5.30 -6.24
CA GLY A 136 -14.66 -4.76 -5.86
C GLY A 136 -14.55 -3.40 -5.18
N LEU A 137 -13.66 -3.31 -4.18
CA LEU A 137 -13.40 -2.06 -3.48
C LEU A 137 -12.90 -0.96 -4.42
N ALA A 138 -12.00 -1.29 -5.34
CA ALA A 138 -11.49 -0.33 -6.32
C ALA A 138 -12.56 0.15 -7.30
N GLY A 139 -13.46 -0.73 -7.70
CA GLY A 139 -14.61 -0.38 -8.53
C GLY A 139 -15.49 0.67 -7.85
N GLN A 140 -15.85 0.44 -6.58
CA GLN A 140 -16.64 1.38 -5.80
C GLN A 140 -15.90 2.71 -5.55
N TRP A 141 -14.63 2.62 -5.18
CA TRP A 141 -13.79 3.80 -4.96
C TRP A 141 -13.74 4.69 -6.20
N ARG A 142 -13.49 4.11 -7.38
CA ARG A 142 -13.45 4.86 -8.64
C ARG A 142 -14.77 5.52 -8.98
N ARG A 143 -15.92 4.84 -8.75
CA ARG A 143 -17.24 5.44 -8.95
C ARG A 143 -17.46 6.67 -8.08
N GLN A 144 -16.97 6.66 -6.85
CA GLN A 144 -17.18 7.76 -5.90
C GLN A 144 -16.12 8.86 -5.97
N ARG A 145 -14.89 8.52 -6.30
CA ARG A 145 -13.74 9.44 -6.21
C ARG A 145 -13.07 9.75 -7.55
N GLY A 146 -13.42 9.04 -8.62
CA GLY A 146 -12.88 9.26 -9.97
C GLY A 146 -11.44 8.77 -10.19
N TRP A 147 -10.75 8.22 -9.17
CA TRP A 147 -9.36 7.78 -9.25
C TRP A 147 -9.10 6.52 -8.42
N GLY A 148 -7.92 5.93 -8.59
CA GLY A 148 -7.41 4.83 -7.76
C GLY A 148 -7.41 3.48 -8.47
N GLN A 149 -6.27 2.81 -8.39
CA GLN A 149 -6.11 1.42 -8.78
C GLN A 149 -6.32 0.51 -7.57
N GLY A 150 -6.75 -0.72 -7.81
CA GLY A 150 -7.18 -1.63 -6.74
C GLY A 150 -6.19 -1.80 -5.61
N TRP A 151 -4.96 -2.11 -5.93
CA TRP A 151 -3.92 -2.33 -4.93
C TRP A 151 -3.51 -1.05 -4.20
N GLN A 152 -3.65 0.09 -4.85
CA GLN A 152 -3.44 1.40 -4.23
C GLN A 152 -4.49 1.68 -3.17
N VAL A 153 -5.76 1.42 -3.47
CA VAL A 153 -6.87 1.57 -2.52
C VAL A 153 -6.70 0.59 -1.36
N ALA A 154 -6.35 -0.66 -1.65
CA ALA A 154 -6.08 -1.67 -0.61
C ALA A 154 -4.89 -1.27 0.29
N SER A 155 -3.83 -0.70 -0.28
CA SER A 155 -2.69 -0.19 0.49
C SER A 155 -3.10 0.98 1.38
N LEU A 156 -3.88 1.91 0.85
CA LEU A 156 -4.42 3.04 1.60
C LEU A 156 -5.22 2.55 2.83
N ILE A 157 -6.18 1.64 2.61
CA ILE A 157 -7.03 1.09 3.67
C ILE A 157 -6.24 0.30 4.72
N THR A 158 -5.21 -0.43 4.30
CA THR A 158 -4.36 -1.20 5.19
C THR A 158 -3.22 -0.38 5.81
N GLY A 159 -3.12 0.90 5.44
CA GLY A 159 -2.05 1.79 5.90
C GLY A 159 -0.67 1.31 5.47
N GLY A 160 -0.53 0.78 4.26
CA GLY A 160 0.73 0.25 3.73
C GLY A 160 1.12 -1.12 4.27
N ARG A 161 0.25 -1.79 5.02
CA ARG A 161 0.54 -3.09 5.68
C ARG A 161 0.18 -4.31 4.84
N LEU A 162 0.05 -4.17 3.53
CA LEU A 162 -0.35 -5.26 2.64
C LEU A 162 0.56 -6.50 2.75
N LEU A 163 1.86 -6.33 2.84
CA LEU A 163 2.84 -7.43 2.93
C LEU A 163 3.40 -7.72 4.34
N GLY A 164 2.91 -7.07 5.37
CA GLY A 164 3.38 -7.33 6.73
C GLY A 164 3.31 -6.13 7.67
N ALA A 165 3.71 -6.32 8.90
CA ALA A 165 3.80 -5.25 9.87
C ALA A 165 4.86 -4.25 9.44
N ASN A 166 4.45 -3.02 9.22
CA ASN A 166 5.38 -1.92 9.15
C ASN A 166 5.88 -1.65 10.57
N ARG A 167 7.14 -1.93 10.87
CA ARG A 167 7.77 -1.58 12.15
C ARG A 167 8.05 -0.07 12.29
N GLY A 168 7.68 0.72 11.26
CA GLY A 168 7.65 2.17 11.33
C GLY A 168 6.55 2.69 12.26
N ALA A 169 6.36 4.01 12.28
CA ALA A 169 5.37 4.67 13.12
C ALA A 169 4.03 3.93 13.14
N PRO A 170 3.44 3.73 14.30
CA PRO A 170 2.09 3.19 14.38
C PRO A 170 1.19 4.10 13.54
N LEU A 171 0.30 3.50 12.75
CA LEU A 171 -0.75 4.29 12.13
C LEU A 171 -1.54 4.92 13.26
N ALA A 172 -1.67 6.23 13.25
CA ALA A 172 -2.51 6.92 14.20
C ALA A 172 -3.90 6.30 14.12
N ALA A 173 -4.30 5.63 15.18
CA ALA A 173 -5.66 5.19 15.35
C ALA A 173 -6.53 6.45 15.34
N GLY A 174 -7.39 6.58 14.36
CA GLY A 174 -8.45 7.57 14.42
C GLY A 174 -8.18 8.96 13.84
N GLY A 175 -7.53 9.12 12.71
CA GLY A 175 -7.55 10.47 12.16
C GLY A 175 -6.66 10.82 10.97
N GLY A 176 -6.07 9.87 10.31
CA GLY A 176 -4.98 10.18 9.40
C GLY A 176 -5.15 9.88 7.92
N TRP A 177 -6.36 9.67 7.42
CA TRP A 177 -6.57 9.42 5.98
C TRP A 177 -6.30 10.66 5.11
N GLY A 178 -6.44 11.86 5.66
CA GLY A 178 -6.31 13.12 4.92
C GLY A 178 -4.91 13.39 4.36
N TRP A 179 -3.85 12.98 5.02
CA TRP A 179 -2.48 13.18 4.53
C TRP A 179 -2.05 12.12 3.50
N MET A 180 -2.70 10.94 3.49
CA MET A 180 -2.46 9.91 2.50
C MET A 180 -3.21 10.16 1.19
N ALA A 181 -4.36 10.82 1.25
CA ALA A 181 -5.35 10.79 0.16
C ALA A 181 -5.37 11.99 -0.78
N GLY A 182 -4.61 13.05 -0.57
CA GLY A 182 -4.81 14.10 -1.55
C GLY A 182 -4.09 15.44 -1.41
N SER A 183 -3.41 15.71 -0.33
CA SER A 183 -2.77 17.02 -0.15
C SER A 183 -1.25 17.02 -0.28
N VAL A 184 -0.65 15.88 -0.55
CA VAL A 184 0.80 15.74 -0.73
C VAL A 184 1.10 15.51 -2.20
N THR A 185 1.54 16.54 -2.89
CA THR A 185 2.18 16.39 -4.20
C THR A 185 3.53 15.69 -4.00
N TRP A 186 3.68 14.53 -4.62
CA TRP A 186 4.93 13.79 -4.60
C TRP A 186 5.79 14.23 -5.78
N GLU A 187 7.02 14.64 -5.52
CA GLU A 187 7.98 14.84 -6.60
C GLU A 187 8.33 13.46 -7.16
N VAL A 188 7.96 13.22 -8.39
CA VAL A 188 8.26 12.00 -9.14
C VAL A 188 9.08 12.40 -10.35
N ARG A 189 10.18 11.70 -10.60
CA ARG A 189 11.02 11.85 -11.78
C ARG A 189 11.16 10.50 -12.46
N ASP A 190 11.34 10.51 -13.77
CA ASP A 190 11.73 9.30 -14.47
C ASP A 190 13.09 8.83 -13.95
N GLY A 191 13.22 7.53 -13.74
CA GLY A 191 14.49 6.92 -13.35
C GLY A 191 15.44 6.87 -14.54
N PRO A 192 16.71 6.62 -14.28
CA PRO A 192 17.70 6.41 -15.32
C PRO A 192 17.39 5.16 -16.16
#